data_2ab7eacd6e91fee51a7da402ba13744f
#
_entry.id   2ab7eacd6e91fee51a7da402ba13744f
#
_cell.length_a   1.000
_cell.length_b   1.000
_cell.length_c   1.000
_cell.angle_alpha   90.00
_cell.angle_beta   90.00
_cell.angle_gamma   90.00
#
_symmetry.space_group_name_H-M   'P 1'
#
loop_
_entity.id
_entity.type
_entity.pdbx_description
1 polymer ?
#
loop_
_entity_poly.entity_id
_entity_poly.type
_entity_poly.pdbx_seq_one_letter_code
_entity_poly.pdbx_strand_id
1 'polypeptide(L)'
;MHFAKHLNNEIFIILGLFVLLYLLYLAKIIYVSFQLKPNFKYIIFKGAVRSVYFAFLLIAILGPTFGDTKKTINIAEKNILFAVDISRTMDCKDLQPNRLTISKLEIGKMIDSLATCKIGISYFAKQSYYLCPFTSDLDAAKTLVSTIHPYFLRDRGTDFESIIKLTLSKYLRKNYNTINALIIFTDGENIDQITNASLNELKNRGIMVFVVAVGTEKGAKIPKDNYYLKNEEGKWMWSMVEKEKINSFNNQVNGQTYELSENINECSKLVKHLQNLEVTSDNQLIINTASDKYFYFVAFAFLLIIADVFITFKTFKL
;
A
#
# COMPACT_ATOMS: atom_id res chain seq x y z
N MET A 1 2.31 -7.10 -32.54
CA MET A 1 1.32 -6.03 -32.67
C MET A 1 0.05 -6.55 -31.96
N HIS A 2 -0.26 -6.04 -30.76
CA HIS A 2 -1.48 -6.41 -30.05
C HIS A 2 -2.40 -5.19 -30.03
N PHE A 3 -3.70 -5.40 -30.19
CA PHE A 3 -4.69 -4.34 -30.05
C PHE A 3 -5.10 -4.24 -28.58
N ALA A 4 -4.96 -3.05 -27.98
CA ALA A 4 -5.13 -2.85 -26.52
C ALA A 4 -6.60 -2.84 -26.07
N LYS A 5 -7.53 -2.58 -26.97
CA LYS A 5 -8.96 -2.56 -26.63
C LYS A 5 -9.60 -3.89 -26.97
N HIS A 6 -10.20 -4.56 -25.97
CA HIS A 6 -11.24 -5.51 -26.24
C HIS A 6 -12.29 -4.80 -27.09
N LEU A 7 -12.47 -5.30 -28.35
CA LEU A 7 -13.43 -4.75 -29.31
C LEU A 7 -14.86 -4.93 -28.74
N ASN A 8 -15.31 -3.94 -27.98
CA ASN A 8 -16.70 -3.88 -27.53
C ASN A 8 -17.60 -3.61 -28.74
N ASN A 9 -18.86 -4.11 -28.70
CA ASN A 9 -19.86 -3.90 -29.75
C ASN A 9 -20.01 -2.41 -30.15
N GLU A 10 -19.82 -1.49 -29.23
CA GLU A 10 -19.84 -0.04 -29.48
C GLU A 10 -18.73 0.43 -30.45
N ILE A 11 -17.53 -0.13 -30.34
CA ILE A 11 -16.41 0.22 -31.21
C ILE A 11 -16.68 -0.29 -32.63
N PHE A 12 -17.25 -1.48 -32.80
CA PHE A 12 -17.65 -2.00 -34.08
C PHE A 12 -18.70 -1.13 -34.78
N ILE A 13 -19.68 -0.60 -34.02
CA ILE A 13 -20.73 0.30 -34.52
C ILE A 13 -20.08 1.62 -35.00
N ILE A 14 -19.19 2.22 -34.20
CA ILE A 14 -18.50 3.45 -34.57
C ILE A 14 -17.65 3.26 -35.81
N LEU A 15 -16.91 2.14 -35.90
CA LEU A 15 -16.04 1.80 -36.99
C LEU A 15 -16.84 1.56 -38.28
N GLY A 16 -17.97 0.86 -38.18
CA GLY A 16 -18.90 0.65 -39.26
C GLY A 16 -19.51 1.94 -39.79
N LEU A 17 -19.95 2.84 -38.89
CA LEU A 17 -20.48 4.15 -39.25
C LEU A 17 -19.43 5.02 -39.95
N PHE A 18 -18.18 4.99 -39.46
CA PHE A 18 -17.09 5.75 -40.03
C PHE A 18 -16.75 5.28 -41.45
N VAL A 19 -16.71 3.96 -41.67
CA VAL A 19 -16.49 3.37 -43.01
C VAL A 19 -17.64 3.71 -43.94
N LEU A 20 -18.90 3.62 -43.47
CA LEU A 20 -20.07 3.95 -44.26
C LEU A 20 -20.04 5.42 -44.73
N LEU A 21 -19.74 6.35 -43.85
CA LEU A 21 -19.62 7.77 -44.19
C LEU A 21 -18.52 8.02 -45.22
N TYR A 22 -17.41 7.30 -45.15
CA TYR A 22 -16.36 7.41 -46.14
C TYR A 22 -16.78 6.84 -47.50
N LEU A 23 -17.48 5.72 -47.55
CA LEU A 23 -18.01 5.16 -48.80
C LEU A 23 -19.00 6.10 -49.47
N LEU A 24 -19.90 6.72 -48.70
CA LEU A 24 -20.82 7.74 -49.19
C LEU A 24 -20.08 8.97 -49.76
N TYR A 25 -19.00 9.38 -49.09
CA TYR A 25 -18.14 10.44 -49.60
C TYR A 25 -17.46 10.09 -50.93
N LEU A 26 -16.91 8.87 -51.05
CA LEU A 26 -16.32 8.39 -52.33
C LEU A 26 -17.35 8.32 -53.46
N ALA A 27 -18.55 7.81 -53.17
CA ALA A 27 -19.64 7.76 -54.14
C ALA A 27 -20.01 9.18 -54.65
N LYS A 28 -20.05 10.16 -53.72
CA LYS A 28 -20.28 11.56 -54.09
C LYS A 28 -19.18 12.13 -54.99
N ILE A 29 -17.92 11.85 -54.69
CA ILE A 29 -16.80 12.30 -55.54
C ILE A 29 -16.92 11.71 -56.94
N ILE A 30 -17.19 10.43 -57.06
CA ILE A 30 -17.33 9.74 -58.34
C ILE A 30 -18.50 10.36 -59.14
N TYR A 31 -19.64 10.56 -58.50
CA TYR A 31 -20.82 11.18 -59.10
C TYR A 31 -20.53 12.59 -59.68
N VAL A 32 -19.92 13.46 -58.85
CA VAL A 32 -19.54 14.82 -59.24
C VAL A 32 -18.47 14.83 -60.35
N SER A 33 -17.54 13.86 -60.34
CA SER A 33 -16.50 13.71 -61.34
C SER A 33 -17.10 13.39 -62.73
N PHE A 34 -18.15 12.57 -62.80
CA PHE A 34 -18.87 12.31 -64.05
C PHE A 34 -19.56 13.55 -64.64
N GLN A 35 -20.05 14.46 -63.75
CA GLN A 35 -20.75 15.67 -64.21
C GLN A 35 -19.84 16.79 -64.69
N LEU A 36 -18.70 17.02 -64.03
CA LEU A 36 -17.85 18.22 -64.24
C LEU A 36 -16.67 18.02 -65.19
N LYS A 37 -16.41 16.79 -65.68
CA LYS A 37 -15.26 16.45 -66.56
C LYS A 37 -13.91 17.10 -66.15
N PRO A 38 -13.54 17.09 -64.85
CA PRO A 38 -12.30 17.70 -64.37
C PRO A 38 -11.09 16.84 -64.75
N ASN A 39 -9.91 17.40 -64.53
CA ASN A 39 -8.64 16.70 -64.83
C ASN A 39 -8.50 15.41 -64.02
N PHE A 40 -8.72 14.25 -64.64
CA PHE A 40 -8.88 12.94 -64.00
C PHE A 40 -7.69 12.55 -63.11
N LYS A 41 -6.45 12.91 -63.53
CA LYS A 41 -5.24 12.64 -62.73
C LYS A 41 -5.23 13.31 -61.35
N TYR A 42 -5.79 14.53 -61.26
CA TYR A 42 -5.83 15.30 -60.03
C TYR A 42 -6.86 14.73 -59.04
N ILE A 43 -7.99 14.27 -59.52
CA ILE A 43 -9.02 13.64 -58.68
C ILE A 43 -8.53 12.33 -58.09
N ILE A 44 -7.83 11.51 -58.87
CA ILE A 44 -7.23 10.25 -58.39
C ILE A 44 -6.21 10.53 -57.32
N PHE A 45 -5.27 11.49 -57.55
CA PHE A 45 -4.23 11.85 -56.57
C PHE A 45 -4.85 12.33 -55.23
N LYS A 46 -5.81 13.21 -55.32
CA LYS A 46 -6.51 13.75 -54.16
C LYS A 46 -7.32 12.67 -53.44
N GLY A 47 -8.01 11.79 -54.13
CA GLY A 47 -8.71 10.64 -53.58
C GLY A 47 -7.72 9.68 -52.85
N ALA A 48 -6.55 9.43 -53.45
CA ALA A 48 -5.52 8.60 -52.83
C ALA A 48 -4.99 9.18 -51.53
N VAL A 49 -4.66 10.49 -51.47
CA VAL A 49 -4.21 11.17 -50.23
C VAL A 49 -5.28 11.06 -49.14
N ARG A 50 -6.56 11.26 -49.51
CA ARG A 50 -7.67 11.15 -48.59
C ARG A 50 -7.88 9.76 -48.05
N SER A 51 -7.75 8.74 -48.90
CA SER A 51 -7.80 7.34 -48.48
C SER A 51 -6.70 6.98 -47.50
N VAL A 52 -5.50 7.55 -47.65
CA VAL A 52 -4.35 7.29 -46.78
C VAL A 52 -4.60 7.86 -45.38
N TYR A 53 -4.95 9.15 -45.23
CA TYR A 53 -5.20 9.69 -43.91
C TYR A 53 -6.45 9.07 -43.26
N PHE A 54 -7.47 8.66 -44.02
CA PHE A 54 -8.59 7.93 -43.53
C PHE A 54 -8.18 6.55 -42.96
N ALA A 55 -7.29 5.83 -43.63
CA ALA A 55 -6.74 4.57 -43.13
C ALA A 55 -5.94 4.77 -41.82
N PHE A 56 -5.16 5.85 -41.71
CA PHE A 56 -4.45 6.19 -40.48
C PHE A 56 -5.41 6.49 -39.31
N LEU A 57 -6.53 7.18 -39.57
CA LEU A 57 -7.55 7.42 -38.56
C LEU A 57 -8.24 6.11 -38.14
N LEU A 58 -8.52 5.20 -39.08
CA LEU A 58 -9.05 3.88 -38.73
C LEU A 58 -8.09 3.09 -37.84
N ILE A 59 -6.79 3.08 -38.19
CA ILE A 59 -5.75 2.42 -37.37
C ILE A 59 -5.68 3.07 -35.99
N ALA A 60 -5.79 4.39 -35.88
CA ALA A 60 -5.80 5.09 -34.60
C ALA A 60 -6.98 4.71 -33.70
N ILE A 61 -8.18 4.52 -34.28
CA ILE A 61 -9.39 4.05 -33.55
C ILE A 61 -9.19 2.63 -33.01
N LEU A 62 -8.49 1.77 -33.73
CA LEU A 62 -8.17 0.40 -33.30
C LEU A 62 -7.17 0.36 -32.13
N GLY A 63 -6.53 1.47 -31.77
CA GLY A 63 -5.64 1.60 -30.64
C GLY A 63 -4.44 0.66 -30.69
N PRO A 64 -3.54 0.76 -31.70
CA PRO A 64 -2.40 -0.12 -31.80
C PRO A 64 -1.42 0.12 -30.66
N THR A 65 -1.02 -0.96 -29.98
CA THR A 65 -0.01 -0.94 -28.94
C THR A 65 1.32 -1.43 -29.50
N PHE A 66 2.36 -0.62 -29.35
CA PHE A 66 3.72 -0.96 -29.74
C PHE A 66 4.67 -0.73 -28.57
N GLY A 67 5.52 -1.74 -28.31
CA GLY A 67 6.60 -1.69 -27.34
C GLY A 67 6.13 -2.04 -25.94
N ASP A 68 6.91 -2.90 -25.33
CA ASP A 68 6.79 -3.25 -23.90
C ASP A 68 7.46 -2.14 -23.10
N THR A 69 6.70 -1.17 -22.62
CA THR A 69 7.18 -0.32 -21.54
C THR A 69 7.08 -1.12 -20.25
N LYS A 70 8.22 -1.70 -19.86
CA LYS A 70 8.37 -2.31 -18.55
C LYS A 70 8.32 -1.21 -17.52
N LYS A 71 7.14 -0.96 -16.94
CA LYS A 71 7.01 -0.08 -15.80
C LYS A 71 7.25 -0.93 -14.57
N THR A 72 8.46 -0.83 -14.02
CA THR A 72 8.77 -1.42 -12.72
C THR A 72 8.05 -0.61 -11.66
N ILE A 73 6.98 -1.16 -11.13
CA ILE A 73 6.30 -0.57 -9.98
C ILE A 73 6.76 -1.37 -8.77
N ASN A 74 7.67 -0.79 -8.00
CA ASN A 74 8.04 -1.31 -6.69
C ASN A 74 6.93 -0.94 -5.70
N ILE A 75 5.80 -1.64 -5.75
CA ILE A 75 4.79 -1.54 -4.71
C ILE A 75 5.12 -2.62 -3.69
N ALA A 76 5.95 -2.25 -2.72
CA ALA A 76 6.12 -3.06 -1.54
C ALA A 76 4.87 -2.93 -0.67
N GLU A 77 4.16 -4.01 -0.50
CA GLU A 77 3.09 -4.09 0.48
C GLU A 77 3.69 -4.09 1.88
N LYS A 78 3.27 -3.16 2.74
CA LYS A 78 3.71 -3.09 4.14
C LYS A 78 2.61 -3.63 5.04
N ASN A 79 2.89 -4.73 5.73
CA ASN A 79 1.99 -5.35 6.70
C ASN A 79 2.51 -5.08 8.11
N ILE A 80 1.80 -4.29 8.89
CA ILE A 80 2.20 -3.87 10.22
C ILE A 80 1.23 -4.48 11.24
N LEU A 81 1.76 -5.32 12.13
CA LEU A 81 1.01 -5.88 13.25
C LEU A 81 1.33 -5.11 14.53
N PHE A 82 0.34 -4.42 15.06
CA PHE A 82 0.42 -3.84 16.40
C PHE A 82 0.07 -4.90 17.45
N ALA A 83 0.95 -5.10 18.41
CA ALA A 83 0.76 -5.99 19.54
C ALA A 83 0.72 -5.17 20.82
N VAL A 84 -0.44 -5.14 21.47
CA VAL A 84 -0.66 -4.32 22.66
C VAL A 84 -0.62 -5.21 23.90
N ASP A 85 0.31 -4.93 24.79
CA ASP A 85 0.36 -5.54 26.10
C ASP A 85 -0.81 -5.03 26.94
N ILE A 86 -1.63 -5.94 27.47
CA ILE A 86 -2.73 -5.64 28.38
C ILE A 86 -2.53 -6.30 29.74
N SER A 87 -1.28 -6.59 30.09
CA SER A 87 -0.90 -7.06 31.41
C SER A 87 -1.29 -6.03 32.49
N ARG A 88 -1.25 -6.45 33.72
CA ARG A 88 -1.67 -5.59 34.84
C ARG A 88 -0.79 -4.37 35.03
N THR A 89 0.46 -4.46 34.67
CA THR A 89 1.44 -3.37 34.77
C THR A 89 1.16 -2.24 33.77
N MET A 90 0.43 -2.53 32.68
CA MET A 90 -0.03 -1.51 31.72
C MET A 90 -1.17 -0.63 32.27
N ASP A 91 -1.75 -0.97 33.41
CA ASP A 91 -2.68 -0.09 34.14
C ASP A 91 -1.99 0.93 35.04
N CYS A 92 -0.66 0.87 35.19
CA CYS A 92 0.11 1.83 35.96
C CYS A 92 -0.10 3.26 35.47
N LYS A 93 -0.11 4.21 36.44
CA LYS A 93 -0.45 5.63 36.21
C LYS A 93 0.76 6.55 36.26
N ASP A 94 1.92 6.03 35.94
CA ASP A 94 3.12 6.85 35.68
C ASP A 94 3.02 7.60 34.36
N LEU A 95 2.13 7.18 33.48
CA LEU A 95 1.60 7.93 32.34
C LEU A 95 0.10 8.21 32.58
N GLN A 96 -0.35 9.42 32.32
CA GLN A 96 -1.76 9.79 32.55
C GLN A 96 -2.61 9.58 31.28
N PRO A 97 -3.74 8.88 31.35
CA PRO A 97 -4.38 8.30 32.52
C PRO A 97 -3.78 6.96 32.97
N ASN A 98 -3.23 6.15 32.08
CA ASN A 98 -2.43 4.95 32.33
C ASN A 98 -1.66 4.57 31.04
N ARG A 99 -0.67 3.65 31.17
CA ARG A 99 0.17 3.21 30.04
C ARG A 99 -0.65 2.67 28.88
N LEU A 100 -1.64 1.82 29.13
CA LEU A 100 -2.49 1.22 28.08
C LEU A 100 -3.27 2.28 27.30
N THR A 101 -3.87 3.24 27.97
CA THR A 101 -4.64 4.30 27.31
C THR A 101 -3.76 5.16 26.42
N ILE A 102 -2.57 5.53 26.90
CA ILE A 102 -1.61 6.29 26.08
C ILE A 102 -1.14 5.45 24.87
N SER A 103 -0.85 4.16 25.06
CA SER A 103 -0.51 3.27 23.95
C SER A 103 -1.59 3.24 22.88
N LYS A 104 -2.87 3.10 23.28
CA LYS A 104 -4.00 3.12 22.34
C LYS A 104 -4.11 4.43 21.57
N LEU A 105 -3.91 5.56 22.24
CA LEU A 105 -3.94 6.88 21.60
C LEU A 105 -2.80 7.03 20.57
N GLU A 106 -1.58 6.62 20.94
CA GLU A 106 -0.45 6.72 20.03
C GLU A 106 -0.57 5.74 18.83
N ILE A 107 -1.06 4.52 19.06
CA ILE A 107 -1.36 3.59 17.97
C ILE A 107 -2.37 4.21 16.99
N GLY A 108 -3.43 4.85 17.49
CA GLY A 108 -4.40 5.54 16.66
C GLY A 108 -3.78 6.62 15.77
N LYS A 109 -2.89 7.47 16.32
CA LYS A 109 -2.14 8.48 15.56
C LYS A 109 -1.18 7.87 14.54
N MET A 110 -0.52 6.76 14.91
CA MET A 110 0.37 6.03 14.01
C MET A 110 -0.41 5.46 12.81
N ILE A 111 -1.58 4.87 13.06
CA ILE A 111 -2.44 4.33 12.00
C ILE A 111 -2.81 5.43 11.01
N ASP A 112 -3.20 6.62 11.46
CA ASP A 112 -3.53 7.77 10.60
C ASP A 112 -2.36 8.15 9.67
N SER A 113 -1.14 7.97 10.13
CA SER A 113 0.08 8.31 9.39
C SER A 113 0.56 7.18 8.45
N LEU A 114 -0.01 5.98 8.54
CA LEU A 114 0.39 4.78 7.81
C LEU A 114 -0.62 4.37 6.72
N ALA A 115 -1.16 5.35 6.00
CA ALA A 115 -2.25 5.19 5.04
C ALA A 115 -1.98 4.17 3.90
N THR A 116 -0.73 3.89 3.59
CA THR A 116 -0.33 2.95 2.52
C THR A 116 -0.05 1.53 3.02
N CYS A 117 -0.26 1.29 4.33
CA CYS A 117 0.04 0.02 4.97
C CYS A 117 -1.22 -0.79 5.26
N LYS A 118 -1.09 -2.10 5.32
CA LYS A 118 -2.11 -2.95 5.94
C LYS A 118 -1.84 -3.10 7.42
N ILE A 119 -2.84 -2.81 8.22
CA ILE A 119 -2.75 -2.80 9.68
C ILE A 119 -3.45 -4.03 10.24
N GLY A 120 -2.72 -4.80 11.04
CA GLY A 120 -3.26 -5.85 11.90
C GLY A 120 -3.14 -5.43 13.36
N ILE A 121 -4.06 -5.90 14.21
CA ILE A 121 -4.05 -5.58 15.64
C ILE A 121 -4.20 -6.87 16.45
N SER A 122 -3.35 -6.98 17.43
CA SER A 122 -3.38 -8.03 18.45
C SER A 122 -3.21 -7.44 19.83
N TYR A 123 -3.66 -8.15 20.82
CA TYR A 123 -3.38 -7.85 22.23
C TYR A 123 -2.90 -9.12 22.95
N PHE A 124 -2.13 -8.95 23.99
CA PHE A 124 -1.58 -10.08 24.72
C PHE A 124 -1.41 -9.76 26.21
N ALA A 125 -1.43 -10.80 26.99
CA ALA A 125 -0.96 -10.89 28.35
C ALA A 125 -0.35 -12.28 28.51
N LYS A 126 -0.86 -13.16 29.35
CA LYS A 126 -0.45 -14.58 29.39
C LYS A 126 -0.78 -15.35 28.12
N GLN A 127 -1.77 -14.90 27.36
CA GLN A 127 -2.16 -15.43 26.06
C GLN A 127 -2.29 -14.26 25.08
N SER A 128 -2.18 -14.55 23.78
CA SER A 128 -2.31 -13.55 22.73
C SER A 128 -3.49 -13.83 21.82
N TYR A 129 -4.14 -12.76 21.38
CA TYR A 129 -5.33 -12.81 20.54
C TYR A 129 -5.22 -11.84 19.39
N TYR A 130 -5.68 -12.27 18.24
CA TYR A 130 -5.73 -11.47 17.02
C TYR A 130 -7.08 -10.74 16.97
N LEU A 131 -7.07 -9.42 17.18
CA LEU A 131 -8.28 -8.61 17.25
C LEU A 131 -8.74 -8.13 15.87
N CYS A 132 -7.79 -7.68 15.04
CA CYS A 132 -8.06 -7.16 13.70
C CYS A 132 -7.17 -7.86 12.68
N PRO A 133 -7.73 -8.54 11.67
CA PRO A 133 -6.98 -9.02 10.53
C PRO A 133 -6.33 -7.87 9.77
N PHE A 134 -5.27 -8.16 8.99
CA PHE A 134 -4.64 -7.15 8.15
C PHE A 134 -5.66 -6.51 7.23
N THR A 135 -5.89 -5.22 7.42
CA THR A 135 -6.85 -4.42 6.68
C THR A 135 -6.23 -3.12 6.19
N SER A 136 -6.75 -2.59 5.09
CA SER A 136 -6.49 -1.24 4.61
C SER A 136 -7.54 -0.24 5.10
N ASP A 137 -8.57 -0.72 5.81
CA ASP A 137 -9.58 0.12 6.47
C ASP A 137 -9.02 0.62 7.81
N LEU A 138 -8.42 1.80 7.77
CA LEU A 138 -7.76 2.40 8.93
C LEU A 138 -8.74 2.82 10.02
N ASP A 139 -9.97 3.22 9.65
CA ASP A 139 -10.98 3.65 10.62
C ASP A 139 -11.52 2.46 11.39
N ALA A 140 -11.75 1.33 10.72
CA ALA A 140 -12.08 0.08 11.39
C ALA A 140 -10.95 -0.36 12.35
N ALA A 141 -9.68 -0.30 11.91
CA ALA A 141 -8.54 -0.63 12.76
C ALA A 141 -8.45 0.27 14.01
N LYS A 142 -8.58 1.59 13.86
CA LYS A 142 -8.60 2.54 15.00
C LYS A 142 -9.74 2.26 15.97
N THR A 143 -10.93 1.99 15.42
CA THR A 143 -12.10 1.66 16.25
C THR A 143 -11.79 0.43 17.09
N LEU A 144 -11.24 -0.63 16.50
CA LEU A 144 -10.89 -1.84 17.23
C LEU A 144 -9.80 -1.61 18.30
N VAL A 145 -8.75 -0.80 18.01
CA VAL A 145 -7.76 -0.41 19.02
C VAL A 145 -8.44 0.26 20.22
N SER A 146 -9.41 1.14 19.98
CA SER A 146 -10.11 1.85 21.06
C SER A 146 -10.88 0.91 21.98
N THR A 147 -11.36 -0.24 21.48
CA THR A 147 -12.09 -1.23 22.26
C THR A 147 -11.20 -2.08 23.16
N ILE A 148 -9.89 -2.09 22.97
CA ILE A 148 -8.97 -2.90 23.80
C ILE A 148 -9.15 -2.51 25.26
N HIS A 149 -9.46 -3.51 26.09
CA HIS A 149 -9.73 -3.30 27.50
C HIS A 149 -8.89 -4.27 28.37
N PRO A 150 -8.40 -3.81 29.53
CA PRO A 150 -7.57 -4.64 30.42
C PRO A 150 -8.24 -5.95 30.84
N TYR A 151 -9.57 -5.97 30.91
CA TYR A 151 -10.34 -7.14 31.36
C TYR A 151 -10.69 -8.15 30.26
N PHE A 152 -10.15 -7.98 29.04
CA PHE A 152 -10.33 -9.00 27.98
C PHE A 152 -9.71 -10.36 28.37
N LEU A 153 -8.67 -10.32 29.20
CA LEU A 153 -8.03 -11.53 29.70
C LEU A 153 -8.14 -11.61 31.22
N ARG A 154 -8.56 -12.78 31.73
CA ARG A 154 -8.65 -13.02 33.17
C ARG A 154 -7.28 -13.13 33.83
N ASP A 155 -6.37 -13.85 33.17
CA ASP A 155 -4.99 -13.98 33.59
C ASP A 155 -4.15 -12.89 32.92
N ARG A 156 -3.75 -11.92 33.71
CA ARG A 156 -3.05 -10.69 33.25
C ARG A 156 -1.56 -10.73 33.54
N GLY A 157 -0.97 -11.93 33.59
CA GLY A 157 0.48 -12.08 33.49
C GLY A 157 0.98 -11.74 32.08
N THR A 158 2.28 -11.76 31.85
CA THR A 158 2.87 -11.43 30.54
C THR A 158 3.61 -12.66 30.00
N ASP A 159 3.29 -13.07 28.76
CA ASP A 159 3.97 -14.12 28.02
C ASP A 159 4.25 -13.64 26.58
N PHE A 160 5.50 -13.24 26.35
CA PHE A 160 5.96 -12.80 25.02
C PHE A 160 6.07 -13.95 24.02
N GLU A 161 6.30 -15.15 24.44
CA GLU A 161 6.35 -16.31 23.55
C GLU A 161 5.01 -16.49 22.82
N SER A 162 3.89 -16.21 23.50
CA SER A 162 2.55 -16.32 22.93
C SER A 162 2.32 -15.34 21.78
N ILE A 163 2.75 -14.06 21.91
CA ILE A 163 2.59 -13.07 20.86
C ILE A 163 3.55 -13.31 19.69
N ILE A 164 4.76 -13.82 19.94
CA ILE A 164 5.68 -14.20 18.88
C ILE A 164 5.11 -15.36 18.05
N LYS A 165 4.60 -16.42 18.70
CA LYS A 165 3.94 -17.55 18.01
C LYS A 165 2.73 -17.10 17.21
N LEU A 166 1.90 -16.20 17.77
CA LEU A 166 0.78 -15.62 17.04
C LEU A 166 1.27 -14.86 15.80
N THR A 167 2.28 -14.01 15.95
CA THR A 167 2.89 -13.26 14.85
C THR A 167 3.40 -14.19 13.75
N LEU A 168 4.16 -15.23 14.12
CA LEU A 168 4.63 -16.24 13.17
C LEU A 168 3.49 -16.94 12.45
N SER A 169 2.36 -17.18 13.11
CA SER A 169 1.17 -17.79 12.50
C SER A 169 0.49 -16.87 11.47
N LYS A 170 0.64 -15.54 11.59
CA LYS A 170 0.05 -14.56 10.69
C LYS A 170 0.97 -14.23 9.50
N TYR A 171 2.27 -14.25 9.71
CA TYR A 171 3.28 -14.07 8.67
C TYR A 171 3.84 -15.43 8.19
N LEU A 172 2.97 -16.26 7.61
CA LEU A 172 3.26 -17.68 7.32
C LEU A 172 4.41 -17.89 6.33
N ARG A 173 4.67 -16.94 5.43
CA ARG A 173 5.69 -17.09 4.39
C ARG A 173 6.54 -15.81 4.26
N LYS A 174 7.83 -16.02 4.05
CA LYS A 174 8.70 -14.94 3.59
C LYS A 174 8.28 -14.55 2.17
N ASN A 175 7.71 -13.38 2.02
CA ASN A 175 7.39 -12.82 0.71
C ASN A 175 8.34 -11.65 0.46
N TYR A 176 9.17 -11.76 -0.57
CA TYR A 176 10.20 -10.76 -0.88
C TYR A 176 9.61 -9.40 -1.31
N ASN A 177 8.33 -9.37 -1.67
CA ASN A 177 7.63 -8.15 -2.09
C ASN A 177 6.83 -7.50 -0.96
N THR A 178 6.91 -8.01 0.26
CA THR A 178 6.19 -7.48 1.42
C THR A 178 7.15 -7.16 2.56
N ILE A 179 6.97 -6.01 3.18
CA ILE A 179 7.61 -5.67 4.45
C ILE A 179 6.64 -6.10 5.56
N ASN A 180 7.11 -7.01 6.41
CA ASN A 180 6.36 -7.46 7.57
C ASN A 180 6.99 -6.88 8.84
N ALA A 181 6.21 -6.11 9.60
CA ALA A 181 6.67 -5.49 10.82
C ALA A 181 5.77 -5.86 12.01
N LEU A 182 6.38 -6.19 13.13
CA LEU A 182 5.73 -6.36 14.43
C LEU A 182 6.10 -5.18 15.32
N ILE A 183 5.12 -4.45 15.83
CA ILE A 183 5.30 -3.35 16.77
C ILE A 183 4.67 -3.75 18.09
N ILE A 184 5.49 -3.87 19.14
CA ILE A 184 5.05 -4.32 20.47
C ILE A 184 5.03 -3.10 21.39
N PHE A 185 3.86 -2.78 21.96
CA PHE A 185 3.72 -1.79 23.03
C PHE A 185 3.69 -2.49 24.38
N THR A 186 4.73 -2.29 25.20
CA THR A 186 4.91 -2.99 26.49
C THR A 186 5.84 -2.22 27.40
N ASP A 187 5.82 -2.53 28.69
CA ASP A 187 6.82 -2.09 29.66
C ASP A 187 8.06 -3.01 29.72
N GLY A 188 8.02 -4.15 29.01
CA GLY A 188 9.13 -5.10 28.89
C GLY A 188 9.24 -6.10 30.02
N GLU A 189 8.29 -6.16 30.96
CA GLU A 189 8.31 -7.17 32.01
C GLU A 189 8.22 -8.59 31.41
N ASN A 190 9.18 -9.48 31.77
CA ASN A 190 9.32 -10.85 31.27
C ASN A 190 9.62 -11.03 29.75
N ILE A 191 10.09 -9.99 29.04
CA ILE A 191 10.43 -10.07 27.61
C ILE A 191 11.62 -11.02 27.35
N ASP A 192 12.41 -11.33 28.35
CA ASP A 192 13.57 -12.23 28.31
C ASP A 192 13.21 -13.73 28.30
N GLN A 193 11.94 -14.07 28.49
CA GLN A 193 11.47 -15.46 28.57
C GLN A 193 11.11 -16.07 27.19
N ILE A 194 11.56 -15.48 26.08
CA ILE A 194 11.28 -15.98 24.73
C ILE A 194 12.30 -17.03 24.32
N THR A 195 11.83 -18.10 23.65
CA THR A 195 12.71 -19.17 23.20
C THR A 195 13.58 -18.76 22.02
N ASN A 196 14.85 -19.23 22.00
CA ASN A 196 15.76 -18.99 20.89
C ASN A 196 15.21 -19.50 19.54
N ALA A 197 14.39 -20.54 19.56
CA ALA A 197 13.74 -21.08 18.36
C ALA A 197 12.79 -20.05 17.74
N SER A 198 11.93 -19.41 18.54
CA SER A 198 11.01 -18.37 18.10
C SER A 198 11.71 -17.10 17.60
N LEU A 199 12.81 -16.71 18.27
CA LEU A 199 13.65 -15.56 17.85
C LEU A 199 14.30 -15.84 16.48
N ASN A 200 14.87 -17.02 16.29
CA ASN A 200 15.47 -17.40 15.01
C ASN A 200 14.43 -17.47 13.89
N GLU A 201 13.22 -17.94 14.18
CA GLU A 201 12.16 -18.00 13.20
C GLU A 201 11.69 -16.61 12.74
N LEU A 202 11.60 -15.62 13.65
CA LEU A 202 11.31 -14.22 13.30
C LEU A 202 12.35 -13.68 12.31
N LYS A 203 13.66 -13.91 12.59
CA LYS A 203 14.75 -13.50 11.69
C LYS A 203 14.66 -14.17 10.32
N ASN A 204 14.48 -15.49 10.32
CA ASN A 204 14.43 -16.30 9.10
C ASN A 204 13.30 -15.85 8.16
N ARG A 205 12.19 -15.41 8.74
CA ARG A 205 11.06 -14.87 7.98
C ARG A 205 11.22 -13.41 7.59
N GLY A 206 12.26 -12.73 8.08
CA GLY A 206 12.54 -11.32 7.79
C GLY A 206 11.49 -10.40 8.39
N ILE A 207 10.90 -10.77 9.54
CA ILE A 207 9.96 -9.93 10.27
C ILE A 207 10.74 -8.88 11.04
N MET A 208 10.50 -7.61 10.77
CA MET A 208 11.10 -6.50 11.51
C MET A 208 10.38 -6.32 12.83
N VAL A 209 11.13 -6.24 13.92
CA VAL A 209 10.57 -6.09 15.26
C VAL A 209 10.90 -4.72 15.81
N PHE A 210 9.87 -4.02 16.28
CA PHE A 210 9.99 -2.73 16.94
C PHE A 210 9.30 -2.83 18.30
N VAL A 211 9.98 -2.38 19.35
CA VAL A 211 9.40 -2.34 20.69
C VAL A 211 9.23 -0.89 21.09
N VAL A 212 8.03 -0.51 21.45
CA VAL A 212 7.71 0.76 22.09
C VAL A 212 7.68 0.51 23.58
N ALA A 213 8.72 0.98 24.28
CA ALA A 213 8.87 0.89 25.73
C ALA A 213 7.95 1.92 26.40
N VAL A 214 6.89 1.45 27.06
CA VAL A 214 5.83 2.30 27.61
C VAL A 214 5.95 2.42 29.12
N GLY A 215 6.13 3.65 29.61
CA GLY A 215 6.20 3.96 31.04
C GLY A 215 7.43 4.78 31.40
N THR A 216 7.71 4.86 32.70
CA THR A 216 8.84 5.64 33.24
C THR A 216 9.82 4.76 34.01
N GLU A 217 11.07 5.24 34.15
CA GLU A 217 12.08 4.57 34.97
C GLU A 217 11.76 4.63 36.47
N LYS A 218 11.00 5.67 36.89
CA LYS A 218 10.53 5.77 38.27
C LYS A 218 9.44 4.75 38.58
N GLY A 219 8.68 4.36 37.54
CA GLY A 219 7.59 3.43 37.63
C GLY A 219 6.42 3.93 38.48
N ALA A 220 5.46 3.02 38.70
CA ALA A 220 4.33 3.26 39.59
C ALA A 220 3.90 1.99 40.31
N LYS A 221 3.08 2.14 41.34
CA LYS A 221 2.47 1.02 42.05
C LYS A 221 1.48 0.30 41.11
N ILE A 222 1.50 -1.03 41.14
CA ILE A 222 0.65 -1.84 40.30
C ILE A 222 -0.80 -1.80 40.85
N PRO A 223 -1.78 -1.28 40.09
CA PRO A 223 -3.15 -1.21 40.54
C PRO A 223 -3.84 -2.57 40.47
N LYS A 224 -4.78 -2.78 41.41
CA LYS A 224 -5.71 -3.91 41.39
C LYS A 224 -7.06 -3.41 41.87
N ASP A 225 -8.00 -3.19 40.97
CA ASP A 225 -9.30 -2.59 41.23
C ASP A 225 -9.19 -1.25 42.03
N ASN A 226 -9.65 -1.23 43.25
CA ASN A 226 -9.63 -0.03 44.12
C ASN A 226 -8.41 0.07 45.06
N TYR A 227 -7.43 -0.85 44.94
CA TYR A 227 -6.24 -0.87 45.77
C TYR A 227 -4.99 -1.16 44.93
N TYR A 228 -3.81 -1.16 45.57
CA TYR A 228 -2.52 -1.52 44.92
C TYR A 228 -2.07 -2.90 45.39
N LEU A 229 -1.37 -3.61 44.51
CA LEU A 229 -0.81 -4.90 44.83
C LEU A 229 0.29 -4.78 45.90
N LYS A 230 0.30 -5.76 46.78
CA LYS A 230 1.36 -5.97 47.78
C LYS A 230 1.99 -7.36 47.56
N ASN A 231 3.29 -7.47 47.85
CA ASN A 231 3.99 -8.74 47.90
C ASN A 231 3.65 -9.51 49.19
N GLU A 232 4.19 -10.69 49.35
CA GLU A 232 3.98 -11.54 50.55
C GLU A 232 4.41 -10.89 51.86
N GLU A 233 5.38 -9.95 51.79
CA GLU A 233 5.87 -9.17 52.93
C GLU A 233 5.00 -7.94 53.22
N GLY A 234 3.91 -7.70 52.51
CA GLY A 234 3.04 -6.55 52.67
C GLY A 234 3.56 -5.24 52.04
N LYS A 235 4.69 -5.25 51.31
CA LYS A 235 5.26 -4.09 50.61
C LYS A 235 4.53 -3.88 49.29
N TRP A 236 4.38 -2.62 48.86
CA TRP A 236 3.76 -2.28 47.59
C TRP A 236 4.61 -2.82 46.41
N MET A 237 3.97 -3.48 45.45
CA MET A 237 4.59 -3.88 44.20
C MET A 237 4.66 -2.68 43.24
N TRP A 238 5.82 -2.49 42.65
CA TRP A 238 6.10 -1.43 41.69
C TRP A 238 6.39 -2.07 40.31
N SER A 239 5.97 -1.38 39.26
CA SER A 239 6.36 -1.70 37.89
C SER A 239 7.09 -0.50 37.29
N MET A 240 8.19 -0.75 36.64
CA MET A 240 8.99 0.22 35.91
C MET A 240 9.32 -0.35 34.52
N VAL A 241 9.72 0.50 33.60
CA VAL A 241 10.13 0.05 32.26
C VAL A 241 11.45 -0.70 32.34
N GLU A 242 11.48 -1.91 31.79
CA GLU A 242 12.64 -2.81 31.76
C GLU A 242 13.50 -2.58 30.51
N LYS A 243 14.08 -1.36 30.35
CA LYS A 243 14.81 -0.95 29.13
C LYS A 243 15.95 -1.91 28.76
N GLU A 244 16.70 -2.40 29.76
CA GLU A 244 17.83 -3.31 29.53
C GLU A 244 17.36 -4.63 28.92
N LYS A 245 16.27 -5.19 29.42
CA LYS A 245 15.69 -6.41 28.87
C LYS A 245 15.15 -6.22 27.47
N ILE A 246 14.46 -5.10 27.23
CA ILE A 246 13.96 -4.74 25.89
C ILE A 246 15.12 -4.61 24.90
N ASN A 247 16.19 -3.93 25.27
CA ASN A 247 17.36 -3.76 24.41
C ASN A 247 18.08 -5.10 24.16
N SER A 248 18.18 -5.96 25.17
CA SER A 248 18.74 -7.30 25.02
C SER A 248 17.92 -8.13 24.03
N PHE A 249 16.58 -8.12 24.14
CA PHE A 249 15.68 -8.77 23.19
C PHE A 249 15.86 -8.21 21.78
N ASN A 250 15.84 -6.89 21.62
CA ASN A 250 15.97 -6.25 20.31
C ASN A 250 17.34 -6.56 19.65
N ASN A 251 18.42 -6.65 20.39
CA ASN A 251 19.71 -7.09 19.87
C ASN A 251 19.66 -8.53 19.34
N GLN A 252 18.88 -9.40 19.99
CA GLN A 252 18.72 -10.79 19.54
C GLN A 252 17.90 -10.90 18.24
N VAL A 253 16.95 -10.01 17.96
CA VAL A 253 16.10 -10.04 16.76
C VAL A 253 16.49 -9.00 15.72
N ASN A 254 17.56 -8.25 15.90
CA ASN A 254 17.94 -7.06 15.12
C ASN A 254 16.79 -6.02 15.08
N GLY A 255 16.08 -5.89 16.20
CA GLY A 255 14.98 -4.96 16.37
C GLY A 255 15.45 -3.58 16.84
N GLN A 256 14.49 -2.67 17.03
CA GLN A 256 14.75 -1.32 17.53
C GLN A 256 13.78 -0.96 18.64
N THR A 257 14.28 -0.19 19.62
CA THR A 257 13.49 0.32 20.75
C THR A 257 13.12 1.78 20.51
N TYR A 258 11.88 2.13 20.82
CA TYR A 258 11.36 3.49 20.87
C TYR A 258 10.74 3.74 22.23
N GLU A 259 10.83 4.97 22.73
CA GLU A 259 10.34 5.30 24.06
C GLU A 259 9.02 6.05 24.01
N LEU A 260 8.13 5.69 24.93
CA LEU A 260 6.88 6.38 25.20
C LEU A 260 6.76 6.60 26.70
N SER A 261 7.19 7.78 27.15
CA SER A 261 7.19 8.19 28.55
C SER A 261 6.60 9.58 28.71
N GLU A 262 6.56 10.11 29.93
CA GLU A 262 5.99 11.43 30.22
C GLU A 262 6.60 12.56 29.37
N ASN A 263 7.92 12.53 29.17
CA ASN A 263 8.67 13.58 28.48
C ASN A 263 9.18 13.16 27.09
N ILE A 264 9.06 11.89 26.73
CA ILE A 264 9.61 11.34 25.49
C ILE A 264 8.52 10.59 24.74
N ASN A 265 8.28 10.99 23.50
CA ASN A 265 7.38 10.28 22.59
C ASN A 265 8.08 10.09 21.23
N GLU A 266 8.60 8.90 21.01
CA GLU A 266 9.32 8.57 19.76
C GLU A 266 8.44 7.85 18.72
N CYS A 267 7.12 7.72 18.95
CA CYS A 267 6.22 7.07 18.00
C CYS A 267 6.25 7.74 16.61
N SER A 268 6.44 9.07 16.57
CA SER A 268 6.58 9.81 15.30
C SER A 268 7.88 9.47 14.56
N LYS A 269 8.97 9.15 15.28
CA LYS A 269 10.22 8.67 14.68
C LYS A 269 10.03 7.26 14.10
N LEU A 270 9.34 6.39 14.84
CA LEU A 270 8.99 5.04 14.37
C LEU A 270 8.14 5.10 13.09
N VAL A 271 7.13 5.97 13.05
CA VAL A 271 6.31 6.17 11.84
C VAL A 271 7.17 6.58 10.64
N LYS A 272 8.05 7.57 10.80
CA LYS A 272 8.98 7.99 9.73
C LYS A 272 9.89 6.85 9.29
N HIS A 273 10.38 6.05 10.23
CA HIS A 273 11.19 4.87 9.91
C HIS A 273 10.39 3.88 9.06
N LEU A 274 9.16 3.53 9.47
CA LEU A 274 8.28 2.61 8.73
C LEU A 274 7.91 3.12 7.33
N GLN A 275 7.69 4.44 7.17
CA GLN A 275 7.40 5.05 5.88
C GLN A 275 8.59 4.95 4.93
N ASN A 276 9.82 5.13 5.44
CA ASN A 276 11.06 5.10 4.66
C ASN A 276 11.59 3.69 4.40
N LEU A 277 10.99 2.64 4.97
CA LEU A 277 11.35 1.27 4.63
C LEU A 277 11.06 1.00 3.15
N GLU A 278 12.09 0.69 2.39
CA GLU A 278 11.99 0.26 1.01
C GLU A 278 12.28 -1.23 0.91
N VAL A 279 11.55 -1.91 0.03
CA VAL A 279 11.91 -3.29 -0.31
C VAL A 279 13.14 -3.23 -1.21
N THR A 280 14.28 -3.62 -0.69
CA THR A 280 15.44 -3.96 -1.52
C THR A 280 15.14 -5.29 -2.19
N SER A 281 14.35 -5.29 -3.27
CA SER A 281 14.05 -6.51 -4.00
C SER A 281 14.69 -6.46 -5.39
N ASP A 282 15.48 -7.47 -5.70
CA ASP A 282 15.83 -7.87 -7.06
C ASP A 282 14.58 -8.33 -7.87
N ASN A 283 13.44 -8.47 -7.23
CA ASN A 283 12.18 -8.89 -7.83
C ASN A 283 11.29 -7.69 -8.13
N GLN A 284 11.62 -7.00 -9.22
CA GLN A 284 10.74 -6.01 -9.83
C GLN A 284 9.52 -6.72 -10.42
N LEU A 285 8.32 -6.42 -9.96
CA LEU A 285 7.11 -6.76 -10.71
C LEU A 285 7.13 -5.93 -12.01
N ILE A 286 7.56 -6.59 -13.08
CA ILE A 286 7.52 -6.02 -14.41
C ILE A 286 6.07 -6.11 -14.87
N ILE A 287 5.32 -5.05 -14.70
CA ILE A 287 4.02 -4.92 -15.35
C ILE A 287 4.29 -4.46 -16.78
N ASN A 288 4.10 -5.35 -17.72
CA ASN A 288 4.11 -5.00 -19.15
C ASN A 288 2.88 -4.13 -19.41
N THR A 289 3.02 -2.83 -19.29
CA THR A 289 2.01 -1.89 -19.75
C THR A 289 2.27 -1.60 -21.22
N ALA A 290 1.45 -2.20 -22.07
CA ALA A 290 1.42 -1.82 -23.47
C ALA A 290 1.01 -0.34 -23.54
N SER A 291 1.90 0.53 -24.03
CA SER A 291 1.56 1.95 -24.19
C SER A 291 0.73 2.16 -25.45
N ASP A 292 -0.44 2.78 -25.30
CA ASP A 292 -1.29 3.20 -26.40
C ASP A 292 -0.56 4.23 -27.26
N LYS A 293 -0.24 3.86 -28.50
CA LYS A 293 0.49 4.75 -29.45
C LYS A 293 -0.38 5.25 -30.58
N TYR A 294 -1.71 5.29 -30.39
CA TYR A 294 -2.64 5.84 -31.38
C TYR A 294 -2.32 7.28 -31.78
N PHE A 295 -1.75 8.04 -30.89
CA PHE A 295 -1.40 9.44 -31.04
C PHE A 295 -0.47 9.69 -32.27
N TYR A 296 0.48 8.79 -32.57
CA TYR A 296 1.34 8.94 -33.75
C TYR A 296 0.54 8.84 -35.06
N PHE A 297 -0.45 7.94 -35.12
CA PHE A 297 -1.31 7.77 -36.26
C PHE A 297 -2.24 8.96 -36.45
N VAL A 298 -2.75 9.52 -35.38
CA VAL A 298 -3.56 10.75 -35.38
C VAL A 298 -2.75 11.94 -35.86
N ALA A 299 -1.52 12.12 -35.35
CA ALA A 299 -0.65 13.22 -35.74
C ALA A 299 -0.29 13.17 -37.23
N PHE A 300 0.02 11.95 -37.75
CA PHE A 300 0.34 11.77 -39.16
C PHE A 300 -0.88 12.03 -40.08
N ALA A 301 -2.05 11.53 -39.68
CA ALA A 301 -3.31 11.82 -40.38
C ALA A 301 -3.57 13.34 -40.43
N PHE A 302 -3.37 14.05 -39.34
CA PHE A 302 -3.55 15.49 -39.23
C PHE A 302 -2.62 16.28 -40.18
N LEU A 303 -1.35 15.88 -40.25
CA LEU A 303 -0.40 16.45 -41.22
C LEU A 303 -0.85 16.28 -42.66
N LEU A 304 -1.36 15.09 -43.04
CA LEU A 304 -1.88 14.82 -44.36
C LEU A 304 -3.13 15.64 -44.68
N ILE A 305 -4.02 15.85 -43.70
CA ILE A 305 -5.21 16.71 -43.85
C ILE A 305 -4.80 18.16 -44.12
N ILE A 306 -3.81 18.68 -43.39
CA ILE A 306 -3.28 20.02 -43.62
C ILE A 306 -2.69 20.13 -45.04
N ALA A 307 -1.92 19.12 -45.46
CA ALA A 307 -1.37 19.10 -46.81
C ALA A 307 -2.45 19.06 -47.90
N ASP A 308 -3.55 18.29 -47.74
CA ASP A 308 -4.71 18.23 -48.66
C ASP A 308 -5.39 19.61 -48.77
N VAL A 309 -5.52 20.34 -47.68
CA VAL A 309 -6.07 21.70 -47.65
C VAL A 309 -5.19 22.67 -48.44
N PHE A 310 -3.87 22.67 -48.22
CA PHE A 310 -2.94 23.54 -48.96
C PHE A 310 -2.93 23.24 -50.46
N ILE A 311 -2.96 21.97 -50.87
CA ILE A 311 -3.09 21.56 -52.27
C ILE A 311 -4.40 22.09 -52.87
N THR A 312 -5.47 22.10 -52.11
CA THR A 312 -6.81 22.60 -52.55
C THR A 312 -6.79 24.11 -52.80
N PHE A 313 -6.14 24.89 -51.92
CA PHE A 313 -6.03 26.34 -52.08
C PHE A 313 -5.21 26.75 -53.31
N LYS A 314 -4.16 25.99 -53.65
CA LYS A 314 -3.30 26.28 -54.82
C LYS A 314 -4.01 26.05 -56.15
N THR A 315 -5.01 25.12 -56.19
CA THR A 315 -5.75 24.81 -57.41
C THR A 315 -6.97 25.72 -57.67
N PHE A 316 -7.42 26.48 -56.67
CA PHE A 316 -8.46 27.52 -56.86
C PHE A 316 -7.89 28.88 -57.28
N LYS A 317 -6.54 29.05 -57.31
CA LYS A 317 -5.85 30.29 -57.74
C LYS A 317 -5.32 30.25 -59.17
N LEU A 318 -5.57 29.19 -59.92
CA LEU A 318 -5.34 29.03 -61.35
C LEU A 318 -6.67 28.89 -62.04
#